data_cc56401808e3ace7c928e5a0f0d59b12
#
_entry.id   cc56401808e3ace7c928e5a0f0d59b12
#
_cell.length_a   1.000
_cell.length_b   1.000
_cell.length_c   1.000
_cell.angle_alpha   90.00
_cell.angle_beta   90.00
_cell.angle_gamma   90.00
#
_symmetry.space_group_name_H-M   'P 1'
#
loop_
_entity.id
_entity.type
_entity.pdbx_description
1 polymer ?
#
loop_
_entity_poly.entity_id
_entity_poly.type
_entity_poly.pdbx_seq_one_letter_code
_entity_poly.pdbx_strand_id
1 'polypeptide(L)'
;MYWKTDTIEIPDWDRHSLLDRLEPFDPATPRELADQMVAYCRFYGLDLWVEHPEVVYHQGYVEAGRHQVMVHYYRLPESFTPRGTVFILHGYFDHVGLYSQLIDRCLGAGFDVLAYDQPGHGLSSGTPAAIGSFIEYQGVLSDVMAHVQPKVRQPWFAVGQSTGGAILIDYLLSNSHSQETS
;
A
#
# COMPACT_ATOMS: atom_id res chain seq x y z
N MET A 1 -11.67 33.43 -17.34
CA MET A 1 -11.31 32.17 -16.69
C MET A 1 -10.17 32.51 -15.73
N TYR A 2 -10.50 32.74 -14.45
CA TYR A 2 -9.51 33.17 -13.44
C TYR A 2 -8.88 31.91 -12.87
N TRP A 3 -7.57 31.75 -13.06
CA TRP A 3 -6.78 30.78 -12.29
C TRP A 3 -6.80 31.25 -10.83
N LYS A 4 -7.49 30.54 -9.96
CA LYS A 4 -7.23 30.65 -8.53
C LYS A 4 -5.78 30.27 -8.33
N THR A 5 -4.98 31.14 -7.77
CA THR A 5 -3.70 30.78 -7.18
C THR A 5 -4.03 29.95 -5.95
N ASP A 6 -4.18 28.64 -6.15
CA ASP A 6 -4.25 27.73 -5.03
C ASP A 6 -2.94 27.90 -4.26
N THR A 7 -3.05 28.34 -3.05
CA THR A 7 -1.93 28.38 -2.11
C THR A 7 -1.41 26.96 -2.04
N ILE A 8 -0.14 26.75 -2.40
CA ILE A 8 0.52 25.44 -2.22
C ILE A 8 0.47 25.18 -0.72
N GLU A 9 -0.37 24.25 -0.29
CA GLU A 9 -0.38 23.80 1.09
C GLU A 9 0.96 23.14 1.37
N ILE A 10 1.73 23.73 2.27
CA ILE A 10 2.95 23.10 2.78
C ILE A 10 2.47 21.97 3.70
N PRO A 11 2.84 20.72 3.43
CA PRO A 11 2.39 19.61 4.25
C PRO A 11 2.89 19.76 5.70
N ASP A 12 2.02 19.42 6.62
CA ASP A 12 2.25 19.46 8.08
C ASP A 12 3.05 18.23 8.59
N TRP A 13 3.71 17.51 7.67
CA TRP A 13 4.49 16.33 7.96
C TRP A 13 5.87 16.37 7.29
N ASP A 14 6.83 15.70 7.91
CA ASP A 14 8.20 15.54 7.42
C ASP A 14 8.53 14.07 7.21
N ARG A 15 9.09 13.75 6.02
CA ARG A 15 9.40 12.37 5.63
C ARG A 15 10.39 11.70 6.59
N HIS A 16 11.41 12.39 7.09
CA HIS A 16 12.37 11.81 8.03
C HIS A 16 11.70 11.44 9.34
N SER A 17 10.91 12.34 9.90
CA SER A 17 10.15 12.11 11.14
C SER A 17 9.17 10.94 11.01
N LEU A 18 8.61 10.73 9.80
CA LEU A 18 7.75 9.58 9.52
C LEU A 18 8.56 8.28 9.52
N LEU A 19 9.67 8.23 8.78
CA LEU A 19 10.47 7.02 8.63
C LEU A 19 11.09 6.58 9.96
N ASP A 20 11.53 7.51 10.80
CA ASP A 20 12.11 7.22 12.12
C ASP A 20 11.12 6.57 13.10
N ARG A 21 9.81 6.67 12.82
CA ARG A 21 8.72 6.13 13.64
C ARG A 21 7.97 4.98 13.01
N LEU A 22 8.35 4.58 11.80
CA LEU A 22 7.76 3.40 11.17
C LEU A 22 8.16 2.15 11.94
N GLU A 23 7.17 1.35 12.26
CA GLU A 23 7.36 0.06 12.90
C GLU A 23 7.06 -1.09 11.94
N PRO A 24 7.51 -2.32 12.23
CA PRO A 24 7.15 -3.49 11.45
C PRO A 24 5.63 -3.62 11.30
N PHE A 25 5.18 -3.93 10.10
CA PHE A 25 3.77 -4.11 9.81
C PHE A 25 3.17 -5.33 10.54
N ASP A 26 2.11 -5.11 11.29
CA ASP A 26 1.31 -6.16 11.91
C ASP A 26 -0.19 -5.90 11.73
N PRO A 27 -0.89 -6.63 10.84
CA PRO A 27 -2.31 -6.44 10.61
C PRO A 27 -3.20 -7.01 11.73
N ALA A 28 -2.63 -7.72 12.72
CA ALA A 28 -3.38 -8.25 13.85
C ALA A 28 -3.53 -7.22 14.99
N THR A 29 -2.62 -6.25 15.07
CA THR A 29 -2.56 -5.29 16.17
C THR A 29 -2.75 -3.87 15.64
N PRO A 30 -3.94 -3.27 15.76
CA PRO A 30 -4.13 -1.85 15.47
C PRO A 30 -3.22 -1.02 16.36
N ARG A 31 -2.54 -0.05 15.78
CA ARG A 31 -1.65 0.86 16.50
C ARG A 31 -2.20 2.27 16.46
N GLU A 32 -1.96 3.01 17.52
CA GLU A 32 -2.20 4.45 17.51
C GLU A 32 -1.26 5.10 16.49
N LEU A 33 -1.82 5.94 15.63
CA LEU A 33 -1.06 6.63 14.59
C LEU A 33 -0.32 7.82 15.21
N ALA A 34 0.97 7.93 14.88
CA ALA A 34 1.71 9.14 15.22
C ALA A 34 1.12 10.35 14.47
N ASP A 35 1.15 11.54 15.08
CA ASP A 35 0.60 12.78 14.52
C ASP A 35 1.09 13.05 13.09
N GLN A 36 2.37 12.80 12.82
CA GLN A 36 2.98 12.95 11.49
C GLN A 36 2.36 11.98 10.45
N MET A 37 2.00 10.77 10.85
CA MET A 37 1.32 9.82 9.96
C MET A 37 -0.13 10.23 9.71
N VAL A 38 -0.81 10.74 10.72
CA VAL A 38 -2.16 11.32 10.55
C VAL A 38 -2.12 12.50 9.58
N ALA A 39 -1.14 13.40 9.73
CA ALA A 39 -0.96 14.54 8.84
C ALA A 39 -0.65 14.10 7.38
N TYR A 40 0.21 13.08 7.21
CA TYR A 40 0.50 12.48 5.91
C TYR A 40 -0.77 11.88 5.27
N CYS A 41 -1.50 11.07 6.03
CA CYS A 41 -2.75 10.45 5.53
C CYS A 41 -3.77 11.53 5.13
N ARG A 42 -3.94 12.56 5.95
CA ARG A 42 -4.86 13.67 5.66
C ARG A 42 -4.45 14.44 4.39
N PHE A 43 -3.16 14.72 4.22
CA PHE A 43 -2.66 15.44 3.05
C PHE A 43 -2.96 14.71 1.74
N TYR A 44 -2.90 13.37 1.74
CA TYR A 44 -3.17 12.55 0.55
C TYR A 44 -4.60 11.98 0.49
N GLY A 45 -5.46 12.30 1.46
CA GLY A 45 -6.81 11.72 1.54
C GLY A 45 -6.81 10.22 1.82
N LEU A 46 -5.80 9.74 2.53
CA LEU A 46 -5.67 8.35 3.00
C LEU A 46 -6.33 8.12 4.37
N ASP A 47 -6.83 9.17 5.02
CA ASP A 47 -7.55 9.14 6.30
C ASP A 47 -8.99 8.65 6.14
N LEU A 48 -9.18 7.58 5.35
CA LEU A 48 -10.49 7.02 4.97
C LEU A 48 -11.31 6.50 6.16
N TRP A 49 -10.72 6.38 7.35
CA TRP A 49 -11.46 6.11 8.58
C TRP A 49 -12.36 7.28 9.01
N VAL A 50 -12.24 8.45 8.37
CA VAL A 50 -13.15 9.59 8.57
C VAL A 50 -14.48 9.33 7.88
N GLU A 51 -14.45 8.90 6.61
CA GLU A 51 -15.63 8.53 5.82
C GLU A 51 -16.16 7.13 6.16
N HIS A 52 -15.29 6.23 6.61
CA HIS A 52 -15.58 4.84 6.98
C HIS A 52 -15.14 4.57 8.43
N PRO A 53 -15.86 5.10 9.44
CA PRO A 53 -15.42 5.04 10.84
C PRO A 53 -15.29 3.63 11.41
N GLU A 54 -15.87 2.63 10.74
CA GLU A 54 -15.77 1.21 11.09
C GLU A 54 -14.53 0.53 10.52
N VAL A 55 -13.83 1.17 9.57
CA VAL A 55 -12.62 0.62 8.95
C VAL A 55 -11.45 0.77 9.92
N VAL A 56 -10.70 -0.31 10.10
CA VAL A 56 -9.47 -0.30 10.88
C VAL A 56 -8.29 -0.13 9.92
N TYR A 57 -7.53 0.92 10.13
CA TYR A 57 -6.32 1.20 9.36
C TYR A 57 -5.09 0.66 10.08
N HIS A 58 -4.29 -0.10 9.36
CA HIS A 58 -2.99 -0.60 9.80
C HIS A 58 -1.92 -0.10 8.85
N GLN A 59 -0.76 0.21 9.38
CA GLN A 59 0.39 0.63 8.60
C GLN A 59 1.69 0.15 9.24
N GLY A 60 2.72 0.09 8.45
CA GLY A 60 4.06 -0.27 8.89
C GLY A 60 4.92 -0.71 7.73
N TYR A 61 6.16 -1.11 8.00
CA TYR A 61 7.03 -1.63 6.96
C TYR A 61 7.10 -3.16 6.96
N VAL A 62 7.28 -3.72 5.78
CA VAL A 62 7.64 -5.12 5.56
C VAL A 62 9.07 -5.17 5.02
N GLU A 63 9.89 -6.04 5.60
CA GLU A 63 11.20 -6.37 5.02
C GLU A 63 10.98 -7.22 3.77
N ALA A 64 11.36 -6.68 2.62
CA ALA A 64 11.19 -7.31 1.32
C ALA A 64 12.50 -7.25 0.52
N GLY A 65 13.19 -8.38 0.43
CA GLY A 65 14.55 -8.43 -0.10
C GLY A 65 15.49 -7.53 0.71
N ARG A 66 16.07 -6.53 0.04
CA ARG A 66 16.94 -5.51 0.67
C ARG A 66 16.21 -4.23 1.03
N HIS A 67 14.89 -4.20 0.89
CA HIS A 67 14.07 -3.01 1.06
C HIS A 67 13.14 -3.12 2.26
N GLN A 68 12.88 -1.98 2.89
CA GLN A 68 11.74 -1.79 3.77
C GLN A 68 10.65 -1.13 2.95
N VAL A 69 9.53 -1.82 2.73
CA VAL A 69 8.42 -1.28 1.97
C VAL A 69 7.27 -0.90 2.90
N MET A 70 6.79 0.32 2.72
CA MET A 70 5.66 0.84 3.48
C MET A 70 4.37 0.21 3.00
N VAL A 71 3.62 -0.37 3.94
CA VAL A 71 2.33 -1.02 3.68
C VAL A 71 1.21 -0.23 4.35
N HIS A 72 0.12 -0.04 3.63
CA HIS A 72 -1.15 0.51 4.08
C HIS A 72 -2.23 -0.57 3.95
N TYR A 73 -2.91 -0.90 5.04
CA TYR A 73 -3.96 -1.90 5.05
C TYR A 73 -5.21 -1.34 5.72
N TYR A 74 -6.30 -1.33 4.96
CA TYR A 74 -7.62 -0.92 5.39
C TYR A 74 -8.48 -2.17 5.53
N ARG A 75 -8.91 -2.45 6.74
CA ARG A 75 -9.64 -3.65 7.10
C ARG A 75 -11.07 -3.30 7.49
N LEU A 76 -12.03 -3.91 6.82
CA LEU A 76 -13.43 -3.83 7.20
C LEU A 76 -13.68 -4.51 8.57
N PRO A 77 -14.72 -4.08 9.34
CA PRO A 77 -14.95 -4.60 10.67
C PRO A 77 -15.26 -6.09 10.67
N GLU A 78 -15.06 -6.75 11.81
CA GLU A 78 -15.36 -8.18 11.99
C GLU A 78 -16.85 -8.51 11.81
N SER A 79 -17.73 -7.54 12.06
CA SER A 79 -19.17 -7.68 11.83
C SER A 79 -19.56 -7.76 10.35
N PHE A 80 -18.62 -7.44 9.46
CA PHE A 80 -18.82 -7.47 8.02
C PHE A 80 -18.04 -8.64 7.40
N THR A 81 -18.69 -9.38 6.51
CA THR A 81 -18.01 -10.42 5.72
C THR A 81 -17.46 -9.80 4.44
N PRO A 82 -16.15 -9.51 4.36
CA PRO A 82 -15.58 -8.89 3.17
C PRO A 82 -15.58 -9.88 2.01
N ARG A 83 -15.60 -9.33 0.81
CA ARG A 83 -15.48 -10.09 -0.43
C ARG A 83 -14.06 -10.63 -0.67
N GLY A 84 -13.10 -10.20 0.14
CA GLY A 84 -11.70 -10.53 0.08
C GLY A 84 -10.84 -9.27 0.23
N THR A 85 -9.57 -9.36 -0.13
CA THR A 85 -8.63 -8.24 -0.09
C THR A 85 -8.14 -7.88 -1.49
N VAL A 86 -8.17 -6.59 -1.82
CA VAL A 86 -7.60 -6.04 -3.06
C VAL A 86 -6.19 -5.50 -2.78
N PHE A 87 -5.19 -6.04 -3.46
CA PHE A 87 -3.84 -5.50 -3.50
C PHE A 87 -3.76 -4.42 -4.55
N ILE A 88 -3.24 -3.24 -4.21
CA ILE A 88 -3.06 -2.12 -5.13
C ILE A 88 -1.57 -1.87 -5.32
N LEU A 89 -1.10 -1.97 -6.57
CA LEU A 89 0.27 -1.71 -6.99
C LEU A 89 0.31 -0.46 -7.86
N HIS A 90 0.98 0.58 -7.38
CA HIS A 90 1.08 1.86 -8.06
C HIS A 90 2.04 1.83 -9.25
N GLY A 91 1.98 2.86 -10.11
CA GLY A 91 2.86 3.05 -11.25
C GLY A 91 4.22 3.65 -10.90
N TYR A 92 5.07 3.76 -11.92
CA TYR A 92 6.36 4.43 -11.79
C TYR A 92 6.15 5.93 -11.55
N PHE A 93 6.97 6.53 -10.69
CA PHE A 93 6.82 7.89 -10.16
C PHE A 93 5.58 8.17 -9.31
N ASP A 94 4.75 7.16 -9.06
CA ASP A 94 3.61 7.24 -8.16
C ASP A 94 3.99 6.78 -6.73
N HIS A 95 3.03 6.82 -5.84
CA HIS A 95 3.04 6.21 -4.51
C HIS A 95 1.59 6.02 -4.02
N VAL A 96 1.39 5.28 -2.94
CA VAL A 96 0.04 4.93 -2.44
C VAL A 96 -0.82 6.16 -2.19
N GLY A 97 -0.25 7.29 -1.79
CA GLY A 97 -0.98 8.54 -1.56
C GLY A 97 -1.82 9.04 -2.75
N LEU A 98 -1.48 8.64 -3.98
CA LEU A 98 -2.23 9.03 -5.18
C LEU A 98 -3.42 8.10 -5.48
N TYR A 99 -3.65 7.07 -4.66
CA TYR A 99 -4.66 6.02 -4.90
C TYR A 99 -5.81 6.05 -3.89
N SER A 100 -5.94 7.11 -3.11
CA SER A 100 -6.99 7.24 -2.08
C SER A 100 -8.40 6.99 -2.63
N GLN A 101 -8.74 7.53 -3.81
CA GLN A 101 -10.04 7.32 -4.45
C GLN A 101 -10.27 5.86 -4.86
N LEU A 102 -9.24 5.15 -5.33
CA LEU A 102 -9.36 3.73 -5.67
C LEU A 102 -9.55 2.89 -4.40
N ILE A 103 -8.79 3.21 -3.34
CA ILE A 103 -8.94 2.56 -2.04
C ILE A 103 -10.36 2.74 -1.51
N ASP A 104 -10.87 3.97 -1.50
CA ASP A 104 -12.24 4.29 -1.10
C ASP A 104 -13.30 3.47 -1.89
N ARG A 105 -13.15 3.40 -3.21
CA ARG A 105 -14.06 2.61 -4.06
C ARG A 105 -14.02 1.12 -3.75
N CYS A 106 -12.86 0.56 -3.46
CA CYS A 106 -12.72 -0.85 -3.07
C CYS A 106 -13.38 -1.11 -1.71
N LEU A 107 -13.17 -0.23 -0.72
CA LEU A 107 -13.82 -0.32 0.58
C LEU A 107 -15.35 -0.24 0.45
N GLY A 108 -15.86 0.74 -0.30
CA GLY A 108 -17.30 0.88 -0.59
C GLY A 108 -17.91 -0.31 -1.36
N ALA A 109 -17.07 -1.06 -2.10
CA ALA A 109 -17.48 -2.30 -2.76
C ALA A 109 -17.37 -3.54 -1.86
N GLY A 110 -16.97 -3.39 -0.59
CA GLY A 110 -16.94 -4.45 0.40
C GLY A 110 -15.66 -5.29 0.39
N PHE A 111 -14.53 -4.71 -0.04
CA PHE A 111 -13.22 -5.34 0.03
C PHE A 111 -12.35 -4.71 1.12
N ASP A 112 -11.51 -5.52 1.77
CA ASP A 112 -10.32 -5.00 2.40
C ASP A 112 -9.35 -4.51 1.34
N VAL A 113 -8.48 -3.58 1.69
CA VAL A 113 -7.49 -3.04 0.74
C VAL A 113 -6.10 -3.06 1.35
N LEU A 114 -5.16 -3.63 0.63
CA LEU A 114 -3.74 -3.57 0.95
C LEU A 114 -3.00 -2.90 -0.21
N ALA A 115 -2.30 -1.83 0.10
CA ALA A 115 -1.44 -1.14 -0.85
C ALA A 115 -0.04 -0.98 -0.24
N TYR A 116 1.00 -0.95 -1.07
CA TYR A 116 2.34 -0.66 -0.58
C TYR A 116 3.10 0.23 -1.55
N ASP A 117 3.98 1.04 -1.00
CA ASP A 117 4.90 1.85 -1.80
C ASP A 117 5.99 0.96 -2.40
N GLN A 118 6.20 1.03 -3.71
CA GLN A 118 7.29 0.31 -4.39
C GLN A 118 8.66 0.79 -3.87
N PRO A 119 9.72 -0.04 -3.91
CA PRO A 119 11.08 0.41 -3.59
C PRO A 119 11.46 1.72 -4.28
N GLY A 120 12.02 2.65 -3.52
CA GLY A 120 12.40 3.98 -4.02
C GLY A 120 11.25 4.97 -4.22
N HIS A 121 10.03 4.64 -3.78
CA HIS A 121 8.84 5.48 -3.89
C HIS A 121 8.17 5.71 -2.53
N GLY A 122 7.42 6.79 -2.41
CA GLY A 122 6.64 7.11 -1.22
C GLY A 122 7.47 7.07 0.07
N LEU A 123 7.02 6.27 1.02
CA LEU A 123 7.69 6.05 2.31
C LEU A 123 8.56 4.78 2.33
N SER A 124 8.69 4.07 1.21
CA SER A 124 9.58 2.91 1.11
C SER A 124 11.05 3.30 0.98
N SER A 125 11.93 2.40 1.39
CA SER A 125 13.38 2.55 1.24
C SER A 125 13.82 2.31 -0.21
N GLY A 126 15.05 2.69 -0.51
CA GLY A 126 15.66 2.53 -1.82
C GLY A 126 16.08 3.85 -2.45
N THR A 127 16.81 3.77 -3.56
CA THR A 127 17.18 4.96 -4.34
C THR A 127 15.92 5.55 -4.98
N PRO A 128 15.66 6.86 -4.86
CA PRO A 128 14.46 7.47 -5.42
C PRO A 128 14.25 7.14 -6.90
N ALA A 129 13.06 6.62 -7.22
CA ALA A 129 12.65 6.23 -8.56
C ALA A 129 13.68 5.38 -9.32
N ALA A 130 14.35 4.46 -8.62
CA ALA A 130 15.34 3.56 -9.21
C ALA A 130 15.29 2.17 -8.58
N ILE A 131 15.54 1.16 -9.40
CA ILE A 131 15.67 -0.23 -8.98
C ILE A 131 16.81 -0.89 -9.76
N GLY A 132 17.49 -1.85 -9.18
CA GLY A 132 18.60 -2.52 -9.83
C GLY A 132 18.18 -3.42 -10.99
N SER A 133 17.04 -4.08 -10.86
CA SER A 133 16.46 -4.96 -11.87
C SER A 133 14.95 -5.05 -11.70
N PHE A 134 14.21 -5.22 -12.79
CA PHE A 134 12.75 -5.35 -12.73
C PHE A 134 12.29 -6.57 -11.88
N ILE A 135 13.09 -7.66 -11.89
CA ILE A 135 12.81 -8.86 -11.09
C ILE A 135 12.79 -8.58 -9.56
N GLU A 136 13.43 -7.51 -9.10
CA GLU A 136 13.40 -7.13 -7.69
C GLU A 136 11.98 -6.73 -7.26
N TYR A 137 11.19 -6.10 -8.13
CA TYR A 137 9.79 -5.78 -7.84
C TYR A 137 8.94 -7.02 -7.62
N GLN A 138 9.16 -8.07 -8.43
CA GLN A 138 8.49 -9.35 -8.27
C GLN A 138 8.85 -10.01 -6.94
N GLY A 139 10.13 -9.99 -6.58
CA GLY A 139 10.61 -10.48 -5.27
C GLY A 139 9.97 -9.74 -4.12
N VAL A 140 9.89 -8.41 -4.20
CA VAL A 140 9.23 -7.57 -3.20
C VAL A 140 7.74 -7.92 -3.07
N LEU A 141 7.01 -8.09 -4.18
CA LEU A 141 5.61 -8.53 -4.13
C LEU A 141 5.48 -9.90 -3.45
N SER A 142 6.35 -10.85 -3.79
CA SER A 142 6.35 -12.18 -3.17
C SER A 142 6.57 -12.11 -1.66
N ASP A 143 7.53 -11.31 -1.21
CA ASP A 143 7.86 -11.15 0.21
C ASP A 143 6.72 -10.46 0.98
N VAL A 144 6.12 -9.41 0.41
CA VAL A 144 4.93 -8.76 0.99
C VAL A 144 3.78 -9.74 1.12
N MET A 145 3.46 -10.49 0.04
CA MET A 145 2.38 -11.50 0.06
C MET A 145 2.65 -12.59 1.09
N ALA A 146 3.87 -13.11 1.17
CA ALA A 146 4.25 -14.12 2.17
C ALA A 146 4.10 -13.61 3.60
N HIS A 147 4.49 -12.35 3.85
CA HIS A 147 4.37 -11.72 5.17
C HIS A 147 2.91 -11.58 5.62
N VAL A 148 2.01 -11.24 4.70
CA VAL A 148 0.61 -10.94 5.02
C VAL A 148 -0.31 -12.16 4.92
N GLN A 149 0.10 -13.22 4.21
CA GLN A 149 -0.72 -14.42 3.95
C GLN A 149 -1.42 -15.00 5.17
N PRO A 150 -0.79 -15.16 6.34
CA PRO A 150 -1.44 -15.75 7.49
C PRO A 150 -2.46 -14.83 8.18
N LYS A 151 -2.53 -13.56 7.81
CA LYS A 151 -3.21 -12.52 8.58
C LYS A 151 -4.23 -11.70 7.78
N VAL A 152 -4.11 -11.67 6.46
CA VAL A 152 -4.95 -10.86 5.57
C VAL A 152 -6.01 -11.73 4.90
N ARG A 153 -7.26 -11.28 4.93
CA ARG A 153 -8.43 -12.07 4.51
C ARG A 153 -8.41 -12.40 3.02
N GLN A 154 -8.73 -13.64 2.70
CA GLN A 154 -8.87 -14.15 1.33
C GLN A 154 -10.35 -14.16 0.87
N PRO A 155 -10.65 -14.28 -0.46
CA PRO A 155 -9.69 -14.39 -1.56
C PRO A 155 -8.94 -13.08 -1.86
N TRP A 156 -7.83 -13.18 -2.57
CA TRP A 156 -7.02 -12.03 -2.96
C TRP A 156 -7.27 -11.63 -4.40
N PHE A 157 -7.38 -10.34 -4.62
CA PHE A 157 -7.48 -9.70 -5.92
C PHE A 157 -6.35 -8.68 -6.03
N ALA A 158 -5.99 -8.29 -7.25
CA ALA A 158 -4.96 -7.28 -7.43
C ALA A 158 -5.33 -6.31 -8.56
N VAL A 159 -4.96 -5.05 -8.36
CA VAL A 159 -5.05 -3.99 -9.35
C VAL A 159 -3.66 -3.34 -9.46
N GLY A 160 -3.13 -3.27 -10.66
CA GLY A 160 -1.85 -2.62 -10.92
C GLY A 160 -1.98 -1.57 -12.03
N GLN A 161 -1.42 -0.38 -11.78
CA GLN A 161 -1.33 0.68 -12.77
C GLN A 161 0.07 0.69 -13.37
N SER A 162 0.18 0.71 -14.72
CA SER A 162 1.47 0.82 -15.43
C SER A 162 2.51 -0.20 -14.94
N THR A 163 3.58 0.24 -14.28
CA THR A 163 4.61 -0.63 -13.66
C THR A 163 4.00 -1.63 -12.69
N GLY A 164 3.02 -1.23 -11.87
CA GLY A 164 2.31 -2.15 -10.98
C GLY A 164 1.59 -3.27 -11.74
N GLY A 165 1.00 -2.96 -12.89
CA GLY A 165 0.40 -3.97 -13.78
C GLY A 165 1.45 -4.92 -14.36
N ALA A 166 2.60 -4.41 -14.79
CA ALA A 166 3.70 -5.23 -15.30
C ALA A 166 4.26 -6.18 -14.22
N ILE A 167 4.39 -5.72 -12.97
CA ILE A 167 4.81 -6.54 -11.84
C ILE A 167 3.83 -7.70 -11.61
N LEU A 168 2.52 -7.42 -11.63
CA LEU A 168 1.50 -8.44 -11.46
C LEU A 168 1.54 -9.51 -12.56
N ILE A 169 1.70 -9.09 -13.82
CA ILE A 169 1.80 -10.01 -14.96
C ILE A 169 3.04 -10.89 -14.82
N ASP A 170 4.20 -10.30 -14.51
CA ASP A 170 5.46 -11.02 -14.34
C ASP A 170 5.37 -12.03 -13.19
N TYR A 171 4.79 -11.62 -12.05
CA TYR A 171 4.55 -12.49 -10.90
C TYR A 171 3.65 -13.69 -11.27
N LEU A 172 2.54 -13.47 -11.97
CA LEU A 172 1.60 -14.52 -12.36
C LEU A 172 2.22 -15.50 -13.35
N LEU A 173 2.96 -15.01 -14.35
CA LEU A 173 3.64 -15.84 -15.34
C LEU A 173 4.71 -16.73 -14.67
N SER A 174 5.49 -16.18 -13.76
CA SER A 174 6.54 -16.94 -13.06
C SER A 174 5.97 -18.04 -12.15
N ASN A 175 4.83 -17.80 -11.52
CA ASN A 175 4.22 -18.76 -10.61
C ASN A 175 3.35 -19.82 -11.33
N SER A 176 2.83 -19.54 -12.54
CA SER A 176 2.06 -20.51 -13.32
C SER A 176 2.95 -21.67 -13.81
N HIS A 177 4.20 -21.41 -14.18
CA HIS A 177 5.15 -22.45 -14.60
C HIS A 177 5.57 -23.38 -13.47
N SER A 178 5.49 -22.94 -12.23
CA SER A 178 5.85 -23.76 -11.06
C SER A 178 4.78 -24.83 -10.72
N GLN A 179 3.54 -24.63 -11.16
CA GLN A 179 2.43 -25.57 -10.92
C GLN A 179 2.33 -26.67 -12.00
N GLU A 180 2.88 -26.47 -13.19
CA GLU A 180 2.87 -27.47 -14.27
C GLU A 180 3.99 -28.52 -14.13
N THR A 181 4.95 -28.32 -13.23
CA THR A 181 6.11 -29.20 -13.02
C THR A 181 6.05 -30.00 -11.72
N SER A 182 4.92 -29.98 -11.02
CA SER A 182 4.64 -30.73 -9.79
C SER A 182 3.57 -31.76 -10.03
#